data_6ff705fd172f279c4dd03a53aecb0492
#
_entry.id   6ff705fd172f279c4dd03a53aecb0492
#
_cell.length_a   1.000
_cell.length_b   1.000
_cell.length_c   1.000
_cell.angle_alpha   90.00
_cell.angle_beta   90.00
_cell.angle_gamma   90.00
#
_symmetry.space_group_name_H-M   'P 1'
#
loop_
_entity.id
_entity.type
_entity.pdbx_description
1 polymer ?
#
loop_
_entity_poly.entity_id
_entity_poly.type
_entity_poly.pdbx_seq_one_letter_code
_entity_poly.pdbx_strand_id
1 'polypeptide(L)'
;MYRNLINTIFCVFLSQFVFSQQYDFEKLDNYFDSLKENNRFMGTVAISKGNELIYTKSIGFLDYENNILLNSNSKFRIGSISKTFTSVLILKSEEDGKLNLDDTIEIFFPDLPNSEKITIENLLSHRSGIFNFTDSPEYMEYRIQPKSREELIKIISNFDSIFKPGMRSEYSNSNYVLLTIILEEVYSRNYSEILLEKITKPYELNHTYYGDKINLNNNEAKSYIYAGKWIEQEETDASVPLGAGGIVSNPSDLTKFSHLLFSGKILKDQSLEKMKKINGQYGLGIFTIPFYKKTAFGHTGGIDGFSSIFANFTEDGISYALNSNGTNFNNNDISIAILSAIFDKPYEIPTFSDYEIYPEDLDKLIGSYSSKTIPMIIEVTREDNTLIIQATGQPKISLEAVERNIFKSNIVGAEFEFKPEDNSFILRQNGAKIKFVKNN
;
A
#
# COMPACT_ATOMS: atom_id res chain seq x y z
N MET A 1 -70.76 41.91 23.28
CA MET A 1 -70.39 40.63 23.88
C MET A 1 -69.48 39.92 22.90
N TYR A 2 -68.16 40.24 22.94
CA TYR A 2 -67.16 39.63 22.05
C TYR A 2 -66.33 38.62 22.86
N ARG A 3 -66.32 37.40 22.37
CA ARG A 3 -65.59 36.28 22.98
C ARG A 3 -64.28 36.08 22.19
N ASN A 4 -63.15 36.50 22.75
CA ASN A 4 -61.83 36.26 22.20
C ASN A 4 -61.43 34.80 22.33
N LEU A 5 -61.27 34.09 21.20
CA LEU A 5 -60.61 32.77 21.13
C LEU A 5 -59.10 33.01 21.03
N ILE A 6 -58.36 32.63 22.08
CA ILE A 6 -56.90 32.58 22.06
C ILE A 6 -56.53 31.18 21.53
N ASN A 7 -56.01 31.13 20.29
CA ASN A 7 -55.39 29.90 19.75
C ASN A 7 -53.96 29.82 20.26
N THR A 8 -53.70 28.92 21.20
CA THR A 8 -52.37 28.57 21.66
C THR A 8 -51.76 27.56 20.67
N ILE A 9 -50.79 27.98 19.85
CA ILE A 9 -50.03 27.11 18.99
C ILE A 9 -48.97 26.44 19.85
N PHE A 10 -49.12 25.13 20.05
CA PHE A 10 -48.13 24.28 20.75
C PHE A 10 -47.05 23.86 19.72
N CYS A 11 -45.91 24.57 19.69
CA CYS A 11 -44.76 24.14 18.91
C CYS A 11 -44.09 22.95 19.64
N VAL A 12 -44.32 21.75 19.14
CA VAL A 12 -43.57 20.56 19.56
C VAL A 12 -42.23 20.60 18.91
N PHE A 13 -41.18 21.01 19.63
CA PHE A 13 -39.80 20.80 19.22
C PHE A 13 -39.49 19.29 19.28
N LEU A 14 -39.56 18.61 18.17
CA LEU A 14 -38.92 17.30 17.99
C LEU A 14 -37.41 17.50 17.99
N SER A 15 -36.78 17.37 19.17
CA SER A 15 -35.32 17.18 19.22
C SER A 15 -35.00 15.83 18.60
N GLN A 16 -34.51 15.86 17.37
CA GLN A 16 -33.88 14.70 16.76
C GLN A 16 -32.61 14.42 17.58
N PHE A 17 -32.66 13.44 18.46
CA PHE A 17 -31.45 12.85 19.00
C PHE A 17 -30.69 12.18 17.85
N VAL A 18 -29.70 12.87 17.29
CA VAL A 18 -28.70 12.27 16.45
C VAL A 18 -27.90 11.36 17.36
N PHE A 19 -28.21 10.07 17.37
CA PHE A 19 -27.35 9.07 17.97
C PHE A 19 -26.06 9.07 17.13
N SER A 20 -25.04 9.79 17.58
CA SER A 20 -23.68 9.57 17.09
C SER A 20 -23.32 8.11 17.34
N GLN A 21 -23.02 7.37 16.31
CA GLN A 21 -22.50 6.00 16.44
C GLN A 21 -21.20 6.11 17.22
N GLN A 22 -21.21 5.69 18.48
CA GLN A 22 -20.00 5.66 19.30
C GLN A 22 -19.22 4.41 18.91
N TYR A 23 -18.07 4.61 18.28
CA TYR A 23 -17.15 3.53 17.97
C TYR A 23 -16.40 3.14 19.24
N ASP A 24 -16.30 1.83 19.49
CA ASP A 24 -15.44 1.27 20.54
C ASP A 24 -14.23 0.63 19.89
N PHE A 25 -13.05 1.21 20.11
CA PHE A 25 -11.78 0.75 19.58
C PHE A 25 -10.89 0.06 20.61
N GLU A 26 -11.37 -0.24 21.82
CA GLU A 26 -10.58 -0.92 22.87
C GLU A 26 -10.03 -2.27 22.38
N LYS A 27 -10.86 -3.06 21.70
CA LYS A 27 -10.40 -4.33 21.14
C LYS A 27 -9.36 -4.14 20.01
N LEU A 28 -9.46 -3.06 19.22
CA LEU A 28 -8.49 -2.73 18.19
C LEU A 28 -7.18 -2.24 18.81
N ASP A 29 -7.23 -1.49 19.91
CA ASP A 29 -6.04 -1.13 20.68
C ASP A 29 -5.30 -2.37 21.18
N ASN A 30 -6.03 -3.31 21.79
CA ASN A 30 -5.45 -4.58 22.25
C ASN A 30 -4.88 -5.43 21.10
N TYR A 31 -5.49 -5.38 19.90
CA TYR A 31 -4.95 -6.02 18.71
C TYR A 31 -3.57 -5.44 18.32
N PHE A 32 -3.45 -4.12 18.24
CA PHE A 32 -2.19 -3.46 17.93
C PHE A 32 -1.15 -3.63 19.05
N ASP A 33 -1.56 -3.62 20.31
CA ASP A 33 -0.66 -3.84 21.43
C ASP A 33 -0.08 -5.27 21.41
N SER A 34 -0.88 -6.29 21.06
CA SER A 34 -0.38 -7.65 20.83
C SER A 34 0.65 -7.71 19.69
N LEU A 35 0.42 -7.01 18.58
CA LEU A 35 1.41 -6.94 17.49
C LEU A 35 2.71 -6.27 17.93
N LYS A 36 2.62 -5.18 18.70
CA LYS A 36 3.77 -4.43 19.23
C LYS A 36 4.62 -5.28 20.18
N GLU A 37 3.98 -5.92 21.16
CA GLU A 37 4.65 -6.73 22.19
C GLU A 37 5.40 -7.93 21.58
N ASN A 38 4.91 -8.43 20.46
CA ASN A 38 5.50 -9.56 19.74
C ASN A 38 6.38 -9.17 18.55
N ASN A 39 6.75 -7.89 18.39
CA ASN A 39 7.57 -7.37 17.29
C ASN A 39 7.01 -7.72 15.89
N ARG A 40 5.67 -7.65 15.71
CA ARG A 40 5.02 -8.06 14.48
C ARG A 40 4.73 -6.91 13.51
N PHE A 41 4.72 -5.68 14.02
CA PHE A 41 4.32 -4.53 13.22
C PHE A 41 4.92 -3.22 13.78
N MET A 42 5.36 -2.35 12.87
CA MET A 42 5.67 -0.95 13.11
C MET A 42 4.93 -0.11 12.09
N GLY A 43 4.17 0.88 12.56
CA GLY A 43 3.38 1.71 11.66
C GLY A 43 2.34 2.55 12.38
N THR A 44 1.54 3.24 11.57
CA THR A 44 0.46 4.12 12.02
C THR A 44 -0.81 3.84 11.24
N VAL A 45 -1.94 3.79 11.92
CA VAL A 45 -3.27 3.73 11.35
C VAL A 45 -4.03 5.02 11.64
N ALA A 46 -4.89 5.44 10.72
CA ALA A 46 -5.89 6.48 10.91
C ALA A 46 -7.24 6.03 10.33
N ILE A 47 -8.34 6.39 11.00
CA ILE A 47 -9.71 6.17 10.55
C ILE A 47 -10.45 7.50 10.66
N SER A 48 -11.17 7.89 9.62
CA SER A 48 -12.02 9.08 9.62
C SER A 48 -13.46 8.76 9.23
N LYS A 49 -14.39 9.54 9.79
CA LYS A 49 -15.79 9.62 9.38
C LYS A 49 -16.03 11.02 8.80
N GLY A 50 -16.24 11.10 7.49
CA GLY A 50 -16.17 12.38 6.80
C GLY A 50 -14.79 13.05 7.00
N ASN A 51 -14.79 14.30 7.45
CA ASN A 51 -13.56 15.04 7.77
C ASN A 51 -13.07 14.81 9.21
N GLU A 52 -13.79 14.08 10.04
CA GLU A 52 -13.46 13.88 11.44
C GLU A 52 -12.56 12.64 11.59
N LEU A 53 -11.38 12.83 12.19
CA LEU A 53 -10.48 11.74 12.57
C LEU A 53 -11.05 11.09 13.84
N ILE A 54 -11.55 9.84 13.74
CA ILE A 54 -12.19 9.12 14.83
C ILE A 54 -11.27 8.12 15.53
N TYR A 55 -10.15 7.76 14.91
CA TYR A 55 -9.15 6.87 15.50
C TYR A 55 -7.77 7.09 14.89
N THR A 56 -6.75 7.02 15.72
CA THR A 56 -5.34 6.91 15.29
C THR A 56 -4.53 6.13 16.32
N LYS A 57 -3.67 5.26 15.84
CA LYS A 57 -2.73 4.48 16.68
C LYS A 57 -1.39 4.37 15.97
N SER A 58 -0.30 4.62 16.69
CA SER A 58 1.07 4.44 16.22
C SER A 58 1.78 3.47 17.13
N ILE A 59 2.45 2.47 16.57
CA ILE A 59 3.26 1.49 17.31
C ILE A 59 4.58 1.25 16.62
N GLY A 60 5.61 0.94 17.41
CA GLY A 60 6.96 0.68 16.95
C GLY A 60 7.81 1.95 16.79
N PHE A 61 8.80 1.87 15.93
CA PHE A 61 9.88 2.84 15.84
C PHE A 61 9.90 3.56 14.50
N LEU A 62 10.16 4.85 14.54
CA LEU A 62 10.50 5.68 13.38
C LEU A 62 11.96 5.38 12.95
N ASP A 63 12.83 5.20 13.94
CA ASP A 63 14.23 4.76 13.80
C ASP A 63 14.50 3.71 14.88
N TYR A 64 14.58 2.45 14.47
CA TYR A 64 14.72 1.31 15.39
C TYR A 64 16.07 1.31 16.10
N GLU A 65 17.15 1.60 15.37
CA GLU A 65 18.52 1.59 15.91
C GLU A 65 18.71 2.63 17.02
N ASN A 66 18.05 3.79 16.89
CA ASN A 66 18.14 4.89 17.85
C ASN A 66 16.95 4.94 18.83
N ASN A 67 16.06 3.93 18.81
CA ASN A 67 14.87 3.85 19.67
C ASN A 67 13.94 5.07 19.58
N ILE A 68 13.85 5.72 18.41
CA ILE A 68 12.94 6.84 18.18
C ILE A 68 11.56 6.27 17.83
N LEU A 69 10.55 6.56 18.65
CA LEU A 69 9.20 6.03 18.49
C LEU A 69 8.44 6.73 17.37
N LEU A 70 7.57 5.98 16.72
CA LEU A 70 6.52 6.52 15.85
C LEU A 70 5.48 7.31 16.66
N ASN A 71 4.87 8.30 16.00
CA ASN A 71 3.75 9.07 16.51
C ASN A 71 2.74 9.36 15.39
N SER A 72 1.58 9.94 15.71
CA SER A 72 0.50 10.20 14.75
C SER A 72 0.88 11.10 13.57
N ASN A 73 1.96 11.90 13.70
CA ASN A 73 2.48 12.77 12.65
C ASN A 73 3.66 12.15 11.89
N SER A 74 4.07 10.93 12.23
CA SER A 74 5.15 10.25 11.52
C SER A 74 4.78 10.01 10.08
N LYS A 75 5.72 10.27 9.18
CA LYS A 75 5.56 10.22 7.74
C LYS A 75 6.25 8.98 7.17
N PHE A 76 5.66 8.47 6.10
CA PHE A 76 6.10 7.24 5.45
C PHE A 76 6.17 7.46 3.95
N ARG A 77 7.07 6.80 3.26
CA ARG A 77 6.98 6.63 1.82
C ARG A 77 5.77 5.74 1.52
N ILE A 78 4.79 6.27 0.79
CA ILE A 78 3.51 5.59 0.56
C ILE A 78 3.50 4.70 -0.69
N GLY A 79 4.64 4.59 -1.38
CA GLY A 79 4.78 3.76 -2.55
C GLY A 79 3.69 4.03 -3.59
N SER A 80 3.11 2.97 -4.13
CA SER A 80 2.14 3.05 -5.24
C SER A 80 0.85 3.82 -4.95
N ILE A 81 0.55 4.20 -3.71
CA ILE A 81 -0.53 5.15 -3.42
C ILE A 81 -0.26 6.50 -4.14
N SER A 82 0.99 6.83 -4.42
CA SER A 82 1.40 7.98 -5.25
C SER A 82 0.67 8.03 -6.59
N LYS A 83 0.33 6.88 -7.17
CA LYS A 83 -0.40 6.79 -8.43
C LYS A 83 -1.77 7.44 -8.37
N THR A 84 -2.46 7.34 -7.23
CA THR A 84 -3.75 8.02 -7.06
C THR A 84 -3.60 9.54 -7.14
N PHE A 85 -2.57 10.09 -6.52
CA PHE A 85 -2.26 11.53 -6.62
C PHE A 85 -1.90 11.94 -8.06
N THR A 86 -1.06 11.15 -8.73
CA THR A 86 -0.69 11.39 -10.14
C THR A 86 -1.91 11.34 -11.05
N SER A 87 -2.81 10.37 -10.86
CA SER A 87 -4.07 10.29 -11.61
C SER A 87 -4.96 11.51 -11.38
N VAL A 88 -5.08 11.97 -10.15
CA VAL A 88 -5.82 13.19 -9.84
C VAL A 88 -5.21 14.40 -10.55
N LEU A 89 -3.87 14.51 -10.61
CA LEU A 89 -3.20 15.61 -11.32
C LEU A 89 -3.44 15.55 -12.83
N ILE A 90 -3.43 14.36 -13.45
CA ILE A 90 -3.76 14.19 -14.88
C ILE A 90 -5.23 14.57 -15.14
N LEU A 91 -6.17 14.12 -14.30
CA LEU A 91 -7.59 14.47 -14.44
C LEU A 91 -7.83 15.96 -14.25
N LYS A 92 -7.13 16.61 -13.32
CA LYS A 92 -7.16 18.07 -13.19
C LYS A 92 -6.57 18.78 -14.42
N SER A 93 -5.56 18.21 -15.06
CA SER A 93 -4.99 18.74 -16.30
C SER A 93 -6.00 18.65 -17.46
N GLU A 94 -6.80 17.56 -17.52
CA GLU A 94 -7.92 17.46 -18.47
C GLU A 94 -9.00 18.51 -18.15
N GLU A 95 -9.37 18.70 -16.88
CA GLU A 95 -10.33 19.73 -16.45
C GLU A 95 -9.88 21.15 -16.76
N ASP A 96 -8.56 21.41 -16.73
CA ASP A 96 -7.91 22.67 -17.06
C ASP A 96 -7.72 22.85 -18.60
N GLY A 97 -8.11 21.84 -19.41
CA GLY A 97 -8.00 21.87 -20.87
C GLY A 97 -6.55 21.82 -21.40
N LYS A 98 -5.63 21.25 -20.61
CA LYS A 98 -4.21 21.15 -20.95
C LYS A 98 -3.85 19.89 -21.75
N LEU A 99 -4.64 18.82 -21.60
CA LEU A 99 -4.53 17.54 -22.28
C LEU A 99 -5.91 16.87 -22.36
N ASN A 100 -6.05 15.83 -23.21
CA ASN A 100 -7.18 14.94 -23.20
C ASN A 100 -6.73 13.51 -22.89
N LEU A 101 -7.56 12.73 -22.21
CA LEU A 101 -7.22 11.34 -21.89
C LEU A 101 -7.08 10.45 -23.15
N ASP A 102 -7.71 10.82 -24.24
CA ASP A 102 -7.61 10.14 -25.53
C ASP A 102 -6.39 10.55 -26.36
N ASP A 103 -5.63 11.58 -25.93
CA ASP A 103 -4.40 11.98 -26.61
C ASP A 103 -3.41 10.82 -26.57
N THR A 104 -2.77 10.54 -27.73
CA THR A 104 -1.69 9.56 -27.79
C THR A 104 -0.42 10.11 -27.19
N ILE A 105 0.40 9.23 -26.61
CA ILE A 105 1.65 9.63 -25.94
C ILE A 105 2.78 9.90 -26.93
N GLU A 106 2.56 9.72 -28.23
CA GLU A 106 3.54 10.00 -29.30
C GLU A 106 4.08 11.43 -29.26
N ILE A 107 3.22 12.40 -28.89
CA ILE A 107 3.62 13.80 -28.79
C ILE A 107 4.66 14.07 -27.69
N PHE A 108 4.73 13.19 -26.70
CA PHE A 108 5.68 13.27 -25.58
C PHE A 108 6.84 12.28 -25.74
N PHE A 109 6.55 11.11 -26.31
CA PHE A 109 7.50 10.00 -26.40
C PHE A 109 7.48 9.35 -27.80
N PRO A 110 7.94 10.06 -28.86
CA PRO A 110 7.84 9.55 -30.23
C PRO A 110 8.61 8.25 -30.47
N ASP A 111 9.68 8.02 -29.72
CA ASP A 111 10.55 6.84 -29.87
C ASP A 111 10.11 5.63 -29.02
N LEU A 112 9.03 5.78 -28.21
CA LEU A 112 8.54 4.68 -27.38
C LEU A 112 7.69 3.71 -28.21
N PRO A 113 7.90 2.37 -28.13
CA PRO A 113 7.13 1.40 -28.92
C PRO A 113 5.61 1.56 -28.75
N ASN A 114 4.86 1.64 -29.84
CA ASN A 114 3.42 1.86 -29.95
C ASN A 114 2.90 3.19 -29.37
N SER A 115 3.76 4.20 -29.21
CA SER A 115 3.36 5.51 -28.67
C SER A 115 2.18 6.13 -29.44
N GLU A 116 2.09 5.87 -30.75
CA GLU A 116 1.02 6.34 -31.64
C GLU A 116 -0.36 5.67 -31.38
N LYS A 117 -0.40 4.65 -30.53
CA LYS A 117 -1.61 3.89 -30.17
C LYS A 117 -1.91 3.93 -28.67
N ILE A 118 -0.92 4.26 -27.87
CA ILE A 118 -1.08 4.31 -26.41
C ILE A 118 -1.66 5.67 -26.06
N THR A 119 -2.82 5.69 -25.40
CA THR A 119 -3.43 6.93 -24.89
C THR A 119 -3.04 7.19 -23.44
N ILE A 120 -3.22 8.44 -22.97
CA ILE A 120 -3.04 8.80 -21.56
C ILE A 120 -3.97 7.94 -20.66
N GLU A 121 -5.21 7.66 -21.10
CA GLU A 121 -6.11 6.74 -20.39
C GLU A 121 -5.53 5.32 -20.29
N ASN A 122 -4.84 4.84 -21.33
CA ASN A 122 -4.19 3.52 -21.28
C ASN A 122 -3.07 3.47 -20.22
N LEU A 123 -2.32 4.55 -20.04
CA LEU A 123 -1.33 4.65 -18.96
C LEU A 123 -2.00 4.61 -17.59
N LEU A 124 -3.02 5.46 -17.36
CA LEU A 124 -3.75 5.58 -16.09
C LEU A 124 -4.39 4.26 -15.66
N SER A 125 -4.92 3.47 -16.61
CA SER A 125 -5.66 2.23 -16.38
C SER A 125 -4.80 0.96 -16.50
N HIS A 126 -3.47 1.08 -16.64
CA HIS A 126 -2.55 -0.03 -16.85
C HIS A 126 -2.86 -0.90 -18.08
N ARG A 127 -3.31 -0.25 -19.17
CA ARG A 127 -3.69 -0.90 -20.44
C ARG A 127 -2.77 -0.55 -21.61
N SER A 128 -1.63 0.03 -21.34
CA SER A 128 -0.66 0.46 -22.35
C SER A 128 0.07 -0.69 -23.05
N GLY A 129 0.32 -1.80 -22.34
CA GLY A 129 1.20 -2.87 -22.77
C GLY A 129 2.70 -2.56 -22.58
N ILE A 130 3.04 -1.46 -21.90
CA ILE A 130 4.43 -1.11 -21.57
C ILE A 130 4.93 -2.01 -20.44
N PHE A 131 6.10 -2.63 -20.65
CA PHE A 131 6.74 -3.47 -19.65
C PHE A 131 6.97 -2.71 -18.33
N ASN A 132 6.78 -3.40 -17.21
CA ASN A 132 7.06 -2.82 -15.89
C ASN A 132 8.57 -2.82 -15.63
N PHE A 133 9.22 -1.67 -15.75
CA PHE A 133 10.69 -1.56 -15.61
C PHE A 133 11.21 -2.03 -14.25
N THR A 134 10.35 -2.06 -13.22
CA THR A 134 10.73 -2.57 -11.89
C THR A 134 10.80 -4.10 -11.82
N ASP A 135 10.35 -4.80 -12.86
CA ASP A 135 10.45 -6.28 -12.98
C ASP A 135 11.75 -6.70 -13.70
N SER A 136 12.52 -5.72 -14.18
CA SER A 136 13.86 -5.98 -14.74
C SER A 136 14.83 -6.44 -13.66
N PRO A 137 15.68 -7.45 -13.93
CA PRO A 137 16.72 -7.87 -13.00
C PRO A 137 17.66 -6.74 -12.56
N GLU A 138 17.93 -5.79 -13.46
CA GLU A 138 18.81 -4.65 -13.22
C GLU A 138 18.20 -3.59 -12.29
N TYR A 139 16.88 -3.63 -12.07
CA TYR A 139 16.19 -2.63 -11.23
C TYR A 139 16.83 -2.50 -9.85
N MET A 140 17.15 -3.62 -9.20
CA MET A 140 17.75 -3.62 -7.87
C MET A 140 19.14 -2.97 -7.84
N GLU A 141 19.86 -2.95 -8.95
CA GLU A 141 21.20 -2.36 -9.05
C GLU A 141 21.14 -0.83 -9.13
N TYR A 142 20.16 -0.28 -9.85
CA TYR A 142 20.09 1.16 -10.09
C TYR A 142 19.04 1.91 -9.27
N ARG A 143 18.12 1.23 -8.60
CA ARG A 143 17.03 1.90 -7.84
C ARG A 143 17.51 2.89 -6.79
N ILE A 144 18.69 2.68 -6.22
CA ILE A 144 19.32 3.52 -5.19
C ILE A 144 20.15 4.69 -5.77
N GLN A 145 20.19 4.82 -7.09
CA GLN A 145 20.98 5.84 -7.79
C GLN A 145 20.06 6.87 -8.44
N PRO A 146 20.40 8.18 -8.39
CA PRO A 146 19.65 9.21 -9.10
C PRO A 146 19.51 8.88 -10.59
N LYS A 147 18.33 9.11 -11.17
CA LYS A 147 18.04 8.98 -12.59
C LYS A 147 17.43 10.26 -13.15
N SER A 148 17.91 10.68 -14.31
CA SER A 148 17.26 11.74 -15.07
C SER A 148 15.99 11.23 -15.76
N ARG A 149 15.16 12.17 -16.25
CA ARG A 149 13.96 11.84 -17.03
C ARG A 149 14.29 11.07 -18.30
N GLU A 150 15.36 11.51 -18.99
CA GLU A 150 15.87 10.90 -20.22
C GLU A 150 16.38 9.48 -19.97
N GLU A 151 17.07 9.25 -18.86
CA GLU A 151 17.52 7.91 -18.47
C GLU A 151 16.33 6.98 -18.21
N LEU A 152 15.30 7.45 -17.51
CA LEU A 152 14.10 6.66 -17.24
C LEU A 152 13.33 6.34 -18.54
N ILE A 153 13.14 7.32 -19.42
CA ILE A 153 12.52 7.11 -20.74
C ILE A 153 13.32 6.05 -21.51
N LYS A 154 14.66 6.16 -21.54
CA LYS A 154 15.53 5.19 -22.20
C LYS A 154 15.40 3.79 -21.60
N ILE A 155 15.39 3.67 -20.26
CA ILE A 155 15.20 2.37 -19.59
C ILE A 155 13.87 1.75 -20.01
N ILE A 156 12.78 2.52 -19.98
CA ILE A 156 11.43 2.05 -20.32
C ILE A 156 11.33 1.68 -21.81
N SER A 157 11.95 2.46 -22.70
CA SER A 157 11.91 2.25 -24.16
C SER A 157 12.75 1.06 -24.62
N ASN A 158 13.66 0.55 -23.80
CA ASN A 158 14.50 -0.61 -24.15
C ASN A 158 13.73 -1.95 -24.09
N PHE A 159 12.51 -1.96 -23.54
CA PHE A 159 11.71 -3.18 -23.44
C PHE A 159 10.66 -3.24 -24.53
N ASP A 160 10.43 -4.45 -25.04
CA ASP A 160 9.32 -4.71 -25.95
C ASP A 160 7.96 -4.58 -25.27
N SER A 161 6.94 -4.22 -26.05
CA SER A 161 5.55 -4.25 -25.55
C SER A 161 5.12 -5.67 -25.24
N ILE A 162 4.53 -5.86 -24.06
CA ILE A 162 4.06 -7.18 -23.57
C ILE A 162 2.66 -7.56 -24.11
N PHE A 163 1.88 -6.59 -24.58
CA PHE A 163 0.62 -6.77 -25.32
C PHE A 163 0.25 -5.50 -26.07
N LYS A 164 -0.71 -5.60 -26.99
CA LYS A 164 -1.20 -4.44 -27.76
C LYS A 164 -2.01 -3.49 -26.85
N PRO A 165 -1.83 -2.17 -26.99
CA PRO A 165 -2.57 -1.17 -26.20
C PRO A 165 -4.08 -1.44 -26.17
N GLY A 166 -4.69 -1.31 -25.01
CA GLY A 166 -6.12 -1.50 -24.80
C GLY A 166 -6.61 -2.96 -24.66
N MET A 167 -5.77 -3.97 -24.97
CA MET A 167 -6.24 -5.37 -24.98
C MET A 167 -6.56 -5.95 -23.59
N ARG A 168 -5.71 -5.66 -22.60
CA ARG A 168 -5.87 -6.13 -21.23
C ARG A 168 -5.26 -5.14 -20.25
N SER A 169 -5.49 -5.36 -18.97
CA SER A 169 -4.81 -4.61 -17.91
C SER A 169 -3.66 -5.44 -17.32
N GLU A 170 -2.48 -4.83 -17.19
CA GLU A 170 -1.33 -5.41 -16.49
C GLU A 170 -0.54 -4.28 -15.83
N TYR A 171 -0.37 -4.40 -14.51
CA TYR A 171 0.23 -3.34 -13.71
C TYR A 171 1.63 -2.99 -14.17
N SER A 172 1.91 -1.69 -14.36
CA SER A 172 3.22 -1.21 -14.75
C SER A 172 3.54 0.14 -14.11
N ASN A 173 4.64 0.20 -13.36
CA ASN A 173 5.16 1.44 -12.80
C ASN A 173 5.64 2.39 -13.91
N SER A 174 6.10 1.85 -15.05
CA SER A 174 6.50 2.63 -16.21
C SER A 174 5.44 3.61 -16.65
N ASN A 175 4.16 3.22 -16.61
CA ASN A 175 3.04 4.09 -16.98
C ASN A 175 3.01 5.38 -16.14
N TYR A 176 3.22 5.27 -14.86
CA TYR A 176 3.11 6.41 -13.94
C TYR A 176 4.38 7.25 -13.87
N VAL A 177 5.53 6.67 -14.22
CA VAL A 177 6.74 7.45 -14.51
C VAL A 177 6.49 8.33 -15.73
N LEU A 178 5.95 7.77 -16.82
CA LEU A 178 5.64 8.53 -18.04
C LEU A 178 4.56 9.60 -17.77
N LEU A 179 3.48 9.28 -17.02
CA LEU A 179 2.47 10.27 -16.63
C LEU A 179 3.05 11.42 -15.82
N THR A 180 4.05 11.17 -14.99
CA THR A 180 4.76 12.22 -14.25
C THR A 180 5.50 13.15 -15.19
N ILE A 181 6.22 12.60 -16.16
CA ILE A 181 6.97 13.38 -17.16
C ILE A 181 5.99 14.20 -18.03
N ILE A 182 4.85 13.62 -18.44
CA ILE A 182 3.79 14.35 -19.16
C ILE A 182 3.30 15.55 -18.33
N LEU A 183 3.04 15.37 -17.02
CA LEU A 183 2.65 16.48 -16.15
C LEU A 183 3.70 17.58 -16.08
N GLU A 184 4.97 17.22 -15.92
CA GLU A 184 6.08 18.19 -15.87
C GLU A 184 6.18 18.98 -17.18
N GLU A 185 5.99 18.36 -18.32
CA GLU A 185 6.00 19.02 -19.63
C GLU A 185 4.79 19.94 -19.83
N VAL A 186 3.58 19.43 -19.57
CA VAL A 186 2.32 20.18 -19.74
C VAL A 186 2.25 21.43 -18.86
N TYR A 187 2.81 21.37 -17.63
CA TYR A 187 2.86 22.50 -16.72
C TYR A 187 4.17 23.30 -16.80
N SER A 188 5.20 22.79 -17.49
CA SER A 188 6.58 23.35 -17.52
C SER A 188 7.13 23.58 -16.10
N ARG A 189 6.90 22.63 -15.19
CA ARG A 189 7.23 22.68 -13.75
C ARG A 189 7.56 21.31 -13.21
N ASN A 190 8.32 21.25 -12.13
CA ASN A 190 8.61 19.98 -11.45
C ASN A 190 7.36 19.37 -10.83
N TYR A 191 7.29 18.05 -10.80
CA TYR A 191 6.16 17.30 -10.22
C TYR A 191 5.85 17.71 -8.77
N SER A 192 6.89 17.96 -7.96
CA SER A 192 6.74 18.39 -6.57
C SER A 192 5.97 19.72 -6.45
N GLU A 193 6.23 20.67 -7.35
CA GLU A 193 5.55 21.97 -7.37
C GLU A 193 4.10 21.84 -7.85
N ILE A 194 3.86 20.97 -8.85
CA ILE A 194 2.51 20.69 -9.35
C ILE A 194 1.67 20.03 -8.25
N LEU A 195 2.22 19.04 -7.55
CA LEU A 195 1.57 18.36 -6.43
C LEU A 195 1.24 19.35 -5.31
N LEU A 196 2.20 20.20 -4.94
CA LEU A 196 2.03 21.21 -3.91
C LEU A 196 0.90 22.18 -4.26
N GLU A 197 0.91 22.74 -5.47
CA GLU A 197 -0.04 23.79 -5.88
C GLU A 197 -1.44 23.23 -6.11
N LYS A 198 -1.55 22.07 -6.77
CA LYS A 198 -2.83 21.53 -7.23
C LYS A 198 -3.53 20.65 -6.19
N ILE A 199 -2.79 20.04 -5.24
CA ILE A 199 -3.36 19.11 -4.27
C ILE A 199 -2.97 19.49 -2.84
N THR A 200 -1.69 19.43 -2.44
CA THR A 200 -1.40 19.40 -1.01
C THR A 200 -1.68 20.73 -0.31
N LYS A 201 -1.34 21.87 -0.92
CA LYS A 201 -1.60 23.20 -0.34
C LYS A 201 -3.09 23.56 -0.32
N PRO A 202 -3.89 23.43 -1.42
CA PRO A 202 -5.31 23.81 -1.42
C PRO A 202 -6.16 22.99 -0.44
N TYR A 203 -5.77 21.74 -0.20
CA TYR A 203 -6.51 20.83 0.67
C TYR A 203 -5.84 20.63 2.03
N GLU A 204 -4.80 21.42 2.35
CA GLU A 204 -4.09 21.42 3.63
C GLU A 204 -3.60 20.01 4.04
N LEU A 205 -3.00 19.28 3.09
CA LEU A 205 -2.34 18.00 3.34
C LEU A 205 -0.88 18.29 3.75
N ASN A 206 -0.69 18.74 4.99
CA ASN A 206 0.56 19.35 5.44
C ASN A 206 1.70 18.34 5.65
N HIS A 207 1.39 17.05 5.66
CA HIS A 207 2.35 15.95 5.80
C HIS A 207 2.55 15.17 4.49
N THR A 208 1.99 15.68 3.36
CA THR A 208 2.04 15.01 2.06
C THR A 208 2.84 15.85 1.06
N TYR A 209 3.88 15.26 0.48
CA TYR A 209 4.76 15.91 -0.49
C TYR A 209 5.53 14.87 -1.32
N TYR A 210 6.14 15.31 -2.40
CA TYR A 210 7.08 14.50 -3.16
C TYR A 210 8.39 14.37 -2.37
N GLY A 211 8.78 13.13 -2.05
CA GLY A 211 9.91 12.84 -1.16
C GLY A 211 11.27 13.04 -1.79
N ASP A 212 12.27 13.02 -0.94
CA ASP A 212 13.70 12.94 -1.22
C ASP A 212 14.28 11.89 -0.26
N LYS A 213 15.55 11.99 0.11
CA LYS A 213 16.12 11.14 1.16
C LYS A 213 15.37 11.29 2.47
N ILE A 214 15.21 10.17 3.18
CA ILE A 214 14.53 10.13 4.49
C ILE A 214 15.18 11.11 5.46
N ASN A 215 14.37 11.99 6.03
CA ASN A 215 14.78 13.01 6.98
C ASN A 215 14.11 12.79 8.34
N LEU A 216 14.85 12.19 9.26
CA LEU A 216 14.37 11.95 10.64
C LEU A 216 13.96 13.25 11.37
N ASN A 217 14.64 14.39 11.09
CA ASN A 217 14.27 15.68 11.68
C ASN A 217 12.91 16.19 11.17
N ASN A 218 12.45 15.69 10.03
CA ASN A 218 11.11 15.95 9.50
C ASN A 218 10.10 14.86 9.92
N ASN A 219 10.43 14.04 10.91
CA ASN A 219 9.59 12.93 11.39
C ASN A 219 9.23 11.92 10.28
N GLU A 220 10.17 11.65 9.37
CA GLU A 220 10.07 10.62 8.35
C GLU A 220 10.65 9.30 8.87
N ALA A 221 9.93 8.21 8.71
CA ALA A 221 10.35 6.90 9.19
C ALA A 221 11.37 6.26 8.24
N LYS A 222 12.35 5.53 8.80
CA LYS A 222 13.13 4.52 8.08
C LYS A 222 12.27 3.27 7.87
N SER A 223 12.64 2.42 6.90
CA SER A 223 11.92 1.17 6.65
C SER A 223 12.76 -0.06 6.95
N TYR A 224 12.05 -1.14 7.29
CA TYR A 224 12.65 -2.36 7.82
C TYR A 224 11.99 -3.61 7.24
N ILE A 225 12.78 -4.68 7.09
CA ILE A 225 12.29 -6.05 7.00
C ILE A 225 12.63 -6.80 8.29
N TYR A 226 11.86 -7.83 8.61
CA TYR A 226 12.12 -8.67 9.77
C TYR A 226 12.75 -10.00 9.35
N ALA A 227 13.96 -10.26 9.86
CA ALA A 227 14.66 -11.54 9.69
C ALA A 227 15.27 -11.92 11.04
N GLY A 228 14.41 -12.35 12.01
CA GLY A 228 14.80 -12.54 13.40
C GLY A 228 14.93 -11.23 14.19
N LYS A 229 15.29 -10.18 13.51
CA LYS A 229 15.35 -8.79 14.01
C LYS A 229 14.97 -7.83 12.88
N TRP A 230 14.69 -6.58 13.22
CA TRP A 230 14.46 -5.53 12.22
C TRP A 230 15.78 -5.16 11.54
N ILE A 231 15.79 -5.17 10.21
CA ILE A 231 16.93 -4.81 9.35
C ILE A 231 16.52 -3.64 8.48
N GLU A 232 17.23 -2.51 8.65
CA GLU A 232 17.00 -1.31 7.84
C GLU A 232 17.17 -1.61 6.35
N GLN A 233 16.30 -1.05 5.53
CA GLN A 233 16.33 -1.20 4.09
C GLN A 233 16.99 0.00 3.42
N GLU A 234 17.72 -0.27 2.33
CA GLU A 234 18.26 0.79 1.47
C GLU A 234 17.12 1.56 0.80
N GLU A 235 17.26 2.87 0.77
CA GLU A 235 16.29 3.76 0.16
C GLU A 235 16.37 3.74 -1.37
N THR A 236 15.25 3.50 -2.03
CA THR A 236 15.09 3.81 -3.45
C THR A 236 15.20 5.33 -3.65
N ASP A 237 16.05 5.79 -4.58
CA ASP A 237 16.17 7.21 -4.90
C ASP A 237 14.82 7.73 -5.46
N ALA A 238 14.33 8.86 -4.93
CA ALA A 238 13.01 9.37 -5.28
C ALA A 238 12.86 9.70 -6.78
N SER A 239 13.97 9.99 -7.47
CA SER A 239 13.98 10.24 -8.92
C SER A 239 13.64 9.01 -9.76
N VAL A 240 13.69 7.80 -9.19
CA VAL A 240 13.39 6.54 -9.91
C VAL A 240 11.89 6.26 -10.00
N PRO A 241 11.13 6.20 -8.89
CA PRO A 241 9.70 5.91 -8.94
C PRO A 241 8.83 7.10 -9.38
N LEU A 242 9.34 8.34 -9.28
CA LEU A 242 8.58 9.54 -9.57
C LEU A 242 7.16 9.51 -8.97
N GLY A 243 6.15 9.93 -9.72
CA GLY A 243 4.74 9.86 -9.32
C GLY A 243 4.14 8.44 -9.32
N ALA A 244 4.93 7.41 -9.66
CA ALA A 244 4.54 6.02 -9.47
C ALA A 244 4.73 5.55 -8.02
N GLY A 245 5.60 6.22 -7.22
CA GLY A 245 5.94 5.75 -5.88
C GLY A 245 6.65 6.73 -4.96
N GLY A 246 6.94 7.95 -5.40
CA GLY A 246 7.86 8.88 -4.72
C GLY A 246 7.18 9.83 -3.71
N ILE A 247 5.90 9.66 -3.37
CA ILE A 247 5.22 10.54 -2.39
C ILE A 247 5.46 10.02 -0.98
N VAL A 248 5.66 10.99 -0.07
CA VAL A 248 5.68 10.82 1.39
C VAL A 248 4.36 11.36 1.94
N SER A 249 3.74 10.64 2.89
CA SER A 249 2.53 11.07 3.57
C SER A 249 2.38 10.42 4.94
N ASN A 250 1.36 10.81 5.70
CA ASN A 250 0.90 10.12 6.90
C ASN A 250 -0.53 9.60 6.74
N PRO A 251 -1.00 8.66 7.58
CA PRO A 251 -2.35 8.11 7.46
C PRO A 251 -3.47 9.15 7.62
N SER A 252 -3.28 10.19 8.43
CA SER A 252 -4.29 11.24 8.63
C SER A 252 -4.50 12.06 7.36
N ASP A 253 -3.43 12.47 6.68
CA ASP A 253 -3.54 13.16 5.39
C ASP A 253 -4.15 12.25 4.32
N LEU A 254 -3.81 10.95 4.31
CA LEU A 254 -4.39 10.00 3.36
C LEU A 254 -5.89 9.81 3.56
N THR A 255 -6.38 9.74 4.81
CA THR A 255 -7.83 9.67 5.06
C THR A 255 -8.54 10.96 4.67
N LYS A 256 -7.93 12.13 4.93
CA LYS A 256 -8.44 13.44 4.51
C LYS A 256 -8.48 13.55 2.98
N PHE A 257 -7.39 13.23 2.30
CA PHE A 257 -7.31 13.20 0.84
C PHE A 257 -8.38 12.30 0.24
N SER A 258 -8.48 11.08 0.76
CA SER A 258 -9.45 10.08 0.33
C SER A 258 -10.89 10.59 0.46
N HIS A 259 -11.26 11.13 1.62
CA HIS A 259 -12.59 11.72 1.82
C HIS A 259 -12.86 12.86 0.84
N LEU A 260 -11.94 13.81 0.69
CA LEU A 260 -12.10 14.96 -0.21
C LEU A 260 -12.21 14.53 -1.67
N LEU A 261 -11.42 13.54 -2.08
CA LEU A 261 -11.46 13.00 -3.44
C LEU A 261 -12.83 12.38 -3.76
N PHE A 262 -13.26 11.41 -2.95
CA PHE A 262 -14.48 10.65 -3.22
C PHE A 262 -15.77 11.39 -2.86
N SER A 263 -15.71 12.50 -2.16
CA SER A 263 -16.83 13.44 -1.97
C SER A 263 -16.93 14.53 -3.05
N GLY A 264 -16.13 14.45 -4.13
CA GLY A 264 -16.18 15.39 -5.25
C GLY A 264 -15.62 16.79 -4.92
N LYS A 265 -14.76 16.90 -3.90
CA LYS A 265 -14.15 18.19 -3.53
C LYS A 265 -12.85 18.50 -4.30
N ILE A 266 -12.20 17.47 -4.84
CA ILE A 266 -10.92 17.59 -5.56
C ILE A 266 -11.13 17.60 -7.07
N LEU A 267 -11.97 16.71 -7.59
CA LEU A 267 -12.29 16.58 -9.00
C LEU A 267 -13.75 16.94 -9.26
N LYS A 268 -14.06 17.37 -10.49
CA LYS A 268 -15.44 17.48 -10.96
C LYS A 268 -16.09 16.09 -11.01
N ASP A 269 -17.42 16.02 -10.86
CA ASP A 269 -18.16 14.77 -10.85
C ASP A 269 -17.85 13.87 -12.07
N GLN A 270 -17.76 14.47 -13.26
CA GLN A 270 -17.46 13.73 -14.48
C GLN A 270 -16.08 13.05 -14.44
N SER A 271 -15.06 13.75 -13.95
CA SER A 271 -13.69 13.22 -13.81
C SER A 271 -13.62 12.15 -12.74
N LEU A 272 -14.33 12.36 -11.61
CA LEU A 272 -14.41 11.37 -10.54
C LEU A 272 -15.11 10.08 -11.01
N GLU A 273 -16.18 10.19 -11.78
CA GLU A 273 -16.86 9.01 -12.35
C GLU A 273 -15.97 8.28 -13.37
N LYS A 274 -15.22 9.00 -14.23
CA LYS A 274 -14.18 8.39 -15.09
C LYS A 274 -13.15 7.63 -14.24
N MET A 275 -12.65 8.25 -13.15
CA MET A 275 -11.67 7.64 -12.27
C MET A 275 -12.16 6.34 -11.63
N LYS A 276 -13.42 6.31 -11.16
CA LYS A 276 -14.06 5.18 -10.49
C LYS A 276 -14.49 4.05 -11.44
N LYS A 277 -14.53 4.29 -12.76
CA LYS A 277 -14.92 3.28 -13.73
C LYS A 277 -13.87 2.19 -13.84
N ILE A 278 -14.13 1.05 -13.20
CA ILE A 278 -13.24 -0.11 -13.25
C ILE A 278 -13.32 -0.79 -14.61
N ASN A 279 -12.15 -0.94 -15.26
CA ASN A 279 -12.00 -1.66 -16.53
C ASN A 279 -10.95 -2.76 -16.37
N GLY A 280 -11.39 -3.98 -16.18
CA GLY A 280 -10.55 -5.10 -15.72
C GLY A 280 -10.35 -5.05 -14.20
N GLN A 281 -9.13 -4.79 -13.74
CA GLN A 281 -8.80 -4.75 -12.32
C GLN A 281 -8.69 -3.32 -11.77
N TYR A 282 -8.52 -2.32 -12.65
CA TYR A 282 -8.16 -0.95 -12.26
C TYR A 282 -9.16 0.07 -12.79
N GLY A 283 -9.40 1.13 -12.01
CA GLY A 283 -9.85 2.43 -12.47
C GLY A 283 -8.63 3.28 -12.86
N LEU A 284 -8.77 4.61 -12.84
CA LEU A 284 -7.65 5.51 -13.14
C LEU A 284 -6.87 5.77 -11.85
N GLY A 285 -5.85 4.94 -11.56
CA GLY A 285 -5.00 5.04 -10.37
C GLY A 285 -5.65 4.62 -9.06
N ILE A 286 -6.69 3.84 -9.13
CA ILE A 286 -7.39 3.21 -7.99
C ILE A 286 -7.88 1.82 -8.38
N PHE A 287 -8.25 1.04 -7.36
CA PHE A 287 -9.00 -0.21 -7.53
C PHE A 287 -10.05 -0.38 -6.44
N THR A 288 -10.89 -1.40 -6.54
CA THR A 288 -11.89 -1.71 -5.54
C THR A 288 -11.33 -2.62 -4.45
N ILE A 289 -11.71 -2.33 -3.20
CA ILE A 289 -11.34 -3.11 -2.02
C ILE A 289 -12.64 -3.64 -1.40
N PRO A 290 -12.93 -4.94 -1.55
CA PRO A 290 -14.14 -5.52 -0.98
C PRO A 290 -13.99 -5.80 0.51
N PHE A 291 -15.05 -5.57 1.26
CA PHE A 291 -15.17 -6.00 2.65
C PHE A 291 -16.60 -6.44 2.93
N TYR A 292 -16.85 -7.74 3.09
CA TYR A 292 -18.19 -8.36 3.15
C TYR A 292 -19.06 -7.91 1.95
N LYS A 293 -20.18 -7.18 2.23
CA LYS A 293 -21.09 -6.64 1.20
C LYS A 293 -20.75 -5.21 0.79
N LYS A 294 -19.67 -4.65 1.33
CA LYS A 294 -19.23 -3.28 1.06
C LYS A 294 -18.07 -3.27 0.08
N THR A 295 -17.95 -2.19 -0.65
CA THR A 295 -16.84 -1.96 -1.57
C THR A 295 -16.29 -0.58 -1.35
N ALA A 296 -15.00 -0.49 -1.13
CA ALA A 296 -14.25 0.76 -1.10
C ALA A 296 -13.50 0.99 -2.41
N PHE A 297 -13.17 2.23 -2.67
CA PHE A 297 -12.14 2.63 -3.62
C PHE A 297 -10.86 2.98 -2.87
N GLY A 298 -9.72 2.62 -3.41
CA GLY A 298 -8.44 2.90 -2.77
C GLY A 298 -7.25 2.41 -3.57
N HIS A 299 -6.12 2.37 -2.91
CA HIS A 299 -4.88 1.83 -3.46
C HIS A 299 -3.99 1.29 -2.34
N THR A 300 -3.15 0.30 -2.66
CA THR A 300 -2.06 -0.15 -1.80
C THR A 300 -0.73 0.42 -2.27
N GLY A 301 0.28 0.38 -1.42
CA GLY A 301 1.62 0.82 -1.77
C GLY A 301 2.69 -0.03 -1.11
N GLY A 302 3.77 -0.26 -1.83
CA GLY A 302 4.98 -0.89 -1.33
C GLY A 302 6.18 -0.23 -1.95
N ILE A 303 7.20 0.06 -1.17
CA ILE A 303 8.52 0.54 -1.60
C ILE A 303 9.51 0.28 -0.47
N ASP A 304 10.69 -0.24 -0.80
CA ASP A 304 11.71 -0.65 0.18
C ASP A 304 11.10 -1.60 1.23
N GLY A 305 11.10 -1.26 2.50
CA GLY A 305 10.40 -1.96 3.57
C GLY A 305 9.04 -1.37 3.96
N PHE A 306 8.60 -0.30 3.28
CA PHE A 306 7.30 0.31 3.54
C PHE A 306 6.16 -0.46 2.90
N SER A 307 5.02 -0.50 3.58
CA SER A 307 3.76 -1.00 3.06
C SER A 307 2.62 -0.08 3.50
N SER A 308 1.74 0.25 2.59
CA SER A 308 0.66 1.22 2.84
C SER A 308 -0.63 0.79 2.16
N ILE A 309 -1.76 1.21 2.73
CA ILE A 309 -3.08 1.11 2.11
C ILE A 309 -3.91 2.32 2.53
N PHE A 310 -4.74 2.82 1.62
CA PHE A 310 -5.90 3.62 1.97
C PHE A 310 -7.14 3.07 1.29
N ALA A 311 -8.30 3.24 1.91
CA ALA A 311 -9.59 2.88 1.34
C ALA A 311 -10.67 3.85 1.80
N ASN A 312 -11.61 4.13 0.89
CA ASN A 312 -12.79 4.97 1.13
C ASN A 312 -14.07 4.18 0.85
N PHE A 313 -14.85 3.96 1.89
CA PHE A 313 -16.21 3.43 1.82
C PHE A 313 -17.16 4.61 1.68
N THR A 314 -17.33 5.09 0.46
CA THR A 314 -18.04 6.36 0.16
C THR A 314 -19.47 6.38 0.70
N GLU A 315 -20.20 5.26 0.58
CA GLU A 315 -21.58 5.13 1.06
C GLU A 315 -21.69 5.27 2.59
N ASP A 316 -20.64 4.86 3.32
CA ASP A 316 -20.58 4.92 4.77
C ASP A 316 -19.92 6.22 5.26
N GLY A 317 -19.29 6.99 4.37
CA GLY A 317 -18.47 8.15 4.70
C GLY A 317 -17.22 7.80 5.51
N ILE A 318 -16.73 6.58 5.42
CA ILE A 318 -15.57 6.06 6.15
C ILE A 318 -14.34 6.06 5.24
N SER A 319 -13.24 6.58 5.76
CA SER A 319 -11.91 6.38 5.16
C SER A 319 -10.97 5.78 6.20
N TYR A 320 -10.12 4.84 5.80
CA TYR A 320 -9.00 4.43 6.63
C TYR A 320 -7.71 4.42 5.84
N ALA A 321 -6.60 4.60 6.53
CA ALA A 321 -5.27 4.42 6.00
C ALA A 321 -4.37 3.72 7.03
N LEU A 322 -3.51 2.85 6.55
CA LEU A 322 -2.51 2.13 7.34
C LEU A 322 -1.17 2.27 6.62
N ASN A 323 -0.19 2.87 7.28
CA ASN A 323 1.18 2.95 6.78
C ASN A 323 2.11 2.21 7.73
N SER A 324 2.86 1.27 7.20
CA SER A 324 3.85 0.47 7.92
C SER A 324 5.25 0.78 7.40
N ASN A 325 6.21 0.87 8.29
CA ASN A 325 7.62 0.91 7.96
C ASN A 325 8.36 -0.40 8.34
N GLY A 326 7.62 -1.37 8.86
CA GLY A 326 8.13 -2.71 9.13
C GLY A 326 7.01 -3.64 9.57
N THR A 327 6.89 -4.80 8.93
CA THR A 327 5.90 -5.81 9.30
C THR A 327 6.46 -7.23 9.23
N ASN A 328 6.13 -8.00 10.25
CA ASN A 328 6.30 -9.45 10.31
C ASN A 328 4.95 -10.13 10.54
N PHE A 329 3.89 -9.52 9.99
CA PHE A 329 2.52 -9.99 10.06
C PHE A 329 1.79 -9.64 8.75
N ASN A 330 0.70 -10.36 8.45
CA ASN A 330 -0.04 -10.11 7.22
C ASN A 330 -0.81 -8.78 7.30
N ASN A 331 -0.47 -7.82 6.45
CA ASN A 331 -1.13 -6.52 6.41
C ASN A 331 -2.62 -6.61 6.03
N ASN A 332 -3.04 -7.66 5.31
CA ASN A 332 -4.45 -7.87 5.01
C ASN A 332 -5.24 -8.25 6.28
N ASP A 333 -4.65 -9.05 7.17
CA ASP A 333 -5.30 -9.41 8.45
C ASP A 333 -5.43 -8.19 9.37
N ILE A 334 -4.42 -7.30 9.38
CA ILE A 334 -4.51 -6.01 10.08
C ILE A 334 -5.64 -5.15 9.50
N SER A 335 -5.73 -5.06 8.16
CA SER A 335 -6.80 -4.33 7.48
C SER A 335 -8.18 -4.92 7.78
N ILE A 336 -8.30 -6.24 7.82
CA ILE A 336 -9.54 -6.94 8.20
C ILE A 336 -9.92 -6.61 9.64
N ALA A 337 -8.98 -6.61 10.59
CA ALA A 337 -9.24 -6.23 11.98
C ALA A 337 -9.72 -4.77 12.10
N ILE A 338 -9.05 -3.83 11.42
CA ILE A 338 -9.45 -2.43 11.36
C ILE A 338 -10.88 -2.29 10.83
N LEU A 339 -11.17 -2.90 9.67
CA LEU A 339 -12.48 -2.84 9.04
C LEU A 339 -13.55 -3.54 9.88
N SER A 340 -13.19 -4.62 10.58
CA SER A 340 -14.09 -5.33 11.48
C SER A 340 -14.47 -4.47 12.67
N ALA A 341 -13.52 -3.72 13.26
CA ALA A 341 -13.80 -2.76 14.33
C ALA A 341 -14.72 -1.61 13.84
N ILE A 342 -14.51 -1.12 12.62
CA ILE A 342 -15.33 -0.05 12.02
C ILE A 342 -16.76 -0.50 11.75
N PHE A 343 -16.94 -1.71 11.21
CA PHE A 343 -18.22 -2.22 10.71
C PHE A 343 -18.88 -3.26 11.61
N ASP A 344 -18.45 -3.35 12.87
CA ASP A 344 -18.96 -4.28 13.88
C ASP A 344 -19.01 -5.72 13.35
N LYS A 345 -17.84 -6.20 12.92
CA LYS A 345 -17.64 -7.59 12.49
C LYS A 345 -16.73 -8.32 13.48
N PRO A 346 -16.90 -9.64 13.64
CA PRO A 346 -16.02 -10.41 14.50
C PRO A 346 -14.58 -10.44 13.96
N TYR A 347 -13.62 -10.32 14.85
CA TYR A 347 -12.19 -10.56 14.61
C TYR A 347 -11.55 -10.98 15.94
N GLU A 348 -10.41 -11.65 15.83
CA GLU A 348 -9.68 -12.14 17.00
C GLU A 348 -8.42 -11.29 17.22
N ILE A 349 -8.02 -11.12 18.48
CA ILE A 349 -6.71 -10.57 18.82
C ILE A 349 -5.68 -11.66 18.52
N PRO A 350 -4.64 -11.39 17.72
CA PRO A 350 -3.67 -12.41 17.38
C PRO A 350 -2.90 -12.85 18.63
N THR A 351 -2.71 -14.14 18.74
CA THR A 351 -1.84 -14.76 19.73
C THR A 351 -0.63 -15.36 19.03
N PHE A 352 0.52 -15.23 19.65
CA PHE A 352 1.78 -15.70 19.11
C PHE A 352 2.33 -16.83 19.98
N SER A 353 3.18 -17.67 19.40
CA SER A 353 3.75 -18.80 20.12
C SER A 353 4.89 -18.34 21.02
N ASP A 354 4.87 -18.78 22.28
CA ASP A 354 5.98 -18.65 23.21
C ASP A 354 6.94 -19.85 23.12
N TYR A 355 6.85 -20.66 22.05
CA TYR A 355 7.66 -21.86 21.91
C TYR A 355 9.12 -21.49 21.65
N GLU A 356 9.96 -21.73 22.65
CA GLU A 356 11.41 -21.54 22.53
C GLU A 356 12.02 -22.73 21.79
N ILE A 357 12.79 -22.44 20.74
CA ILE A 357 13.53 -23.42 19.99
C ILE A 357 15.04 -23.15 20.11
N TYR A 358 15.81 -24.21 20.24
CA TYR A 358 17.27 -24.10 20.36
C TYR A 358 17.95 -24.10 18.99
N PRO A 359 19.05 -23.34 18.84
CA PRO A 359 19.81 -23.28 17.59
C PRO A 359 20.18 -24.65 17.01
N GLU A 360 20.55 -25.61 17.87
CA GLU A 360 20.93 -26.96 17.45
C GLU A 360 19.79 -27.75 16.81
N ASP A 361 18.53 -27.46 17.13
CA ASP A 361 17.38 -28.07 16.48
C ASP A 361 17.10 -27.41 15.13
N LEU A 362 17.31 -26.09 15.02
CA LEU A 362 17.20 -25.36 13.75
C LEU A 362 18.28 -25.77 12.74
N ASP A 363 19.53 -26.00 13.22
CA ASP A 363 20.65 -26.37 12.35
C ASP A 363 20.38 -27.67 11.56
N LYS A 364 19.54 -28.57 12.07
CA LYS A 364 19.13 -29.79 11.39
C LYS A 364 18.21 -29.51 10.18
N LEU A 365 17.54 -28.38 10.18
CA LEU A 365 16.55 -28.00 9.18
C LEU A 365 17.13 -27.15 8.06
N ILE A 366 18.35 -26.61 8.23
CA ILE A 366 19.02 -25.75 7.24
C ILE A 366 19.32 -26.54 5.97
N GLY A 367 19.10 -25.91 4.79
CA GLY A 367 19.45 -26.48 3.49
C GLY A 367 18.57 -25.97 2.36
N SER A 368 18.87 -26.46 1.17
CA SER A 368 18.10 -26.20 -0.05
C SER A 368 17.08 -27.32 -0.26
N TYR A 369 15.84 -26.98 -0.51
CA TYR A 369 14.74 -27.94 -0.66
C TYR A 369 14.02 -27.71 -1.98
N SER A 370 13.69 -28.82 -2.67
CA SER A 370 12.94 -28.78 -3.93
C SER A 370 11.70 -29.67 -3.89
N SER A 371 10.72 -29.39 -4.74
CA SER A 371 9.50 -30.16 -4.89
C SER A 371 9.40 -30.77 -6.28
N LYS A 372 8.84 -31.99 -6.34
CA LYS A 372 8.48 -32.66 -7.62
C LYS A 372 7.16 -32.12 -8.20
N THR A 373 6.38 -31.38 -7.39
CA THR A 373 5.03 -30.94 -7.76
C THR A 373 5.05 -29.54 -8.39
N ILE A 374 5.98 -28.68 -7.94
CA ILE A 374 6.13 -27.29 -8.44
C ILE A 374 7.62 -26.99 -8.67
N PRO A 375 7.95 -26.22 -9.71
CA PRO A 375 9.35 -25.85 -10.03
C PRO A 375 9.83 -24.72 -9.11
N MET A 376 9.96 -24.99 -7.82
CA MET A 376 10.37 -24.02 -6.81
C MET A 376 11.45 -24.64 -5.93
N ILE A 377 12.46 -23.85 -5.63
CA ILE A 377 13.47 -24.18 -4.62
C ILE A 377 13.23 -23.25 -3.43
N ILE A 378 13.31 -23.80 -2.22
CA ILE A 378 13.23 -23.06 -0.97
C ILE A 378 14.54 -23.24 -0.22
N GLU A 379 15.27 -22.13 -0.05
CA GLU A 379 16.44 -22.08 0.81
C GLU A 379 15.99 -21.85 2.25
N VAL A 380 16.45 -22.69 3.15
CA VAL A 380 16.21 -22.64 4.59
C VAL A 380 17.51 -22.28 5.27
N THR A 381 17.53 -21.16 5.95
CA THR A 381 18.68 -20.64 6.71
C THR A 381 18.26 -20.28 8.12
N ARG A 382 19.18 -19.82 8.94
CA ARG A 382 18.90 -19.39 10.31
C ARG A 382 19.60 -18.07 10.60
N GLU A 383 18.90 -17.19 11.30
CA GLU A 383 19.48 -16.02 11.98
C GLU A 383 19.13 -16.12 13.47
N ASP A 384 20.14 -16.21 14.32
CA ASP A 384 20.00 -16.50 15.76
C ASP A 384 19.07 -17.71 16.02
N ASN A 385 17.96 -17.51 16.71
CA ASN A 385 16.95 -18.54 17.02
C ASN A 385 15.75 -18.51 16.04
N THR A 386 15.90 -17.89 14.88
CA THR A 386 14.81 -17.75 13.90
C THR A 386 15.16 -18.48 12.61
N LEU A 387 14.26 -19.35 12.15
CA LEU A 387 14.36 -19.99 10.84
C LEU A 387 13.92 -19.01 9.76
N ILE A 388 14.72 -18.86 8.73
CA ILE A 388 14.47 -17.99 7.59
C ILE A 388 14.31 -18.83 6.35
N ILE A 389 13.30 -18.56 5.54
CA ILE A 389 13.12 -19.21 4.25
C ILE A 389 13.17 -18.18 3.12
N GLN A 390 13.64 -18.63 1.97
CA GLN A 390 13.60 -17.87 0.73
C GLN A 390 13.22 -18.79 -0.43
N ALA A 391 12.05 -18.58 -1.00
CA ALA A 391 11.65 -19.25 -2.23
C ALA A 391 12.28 -18.54 -3.45
N THR A 392 12.52 -19.29 -4.53
CA THR A 392 13.09 -18.74 -5.77
C THR A 392 12.34 -17.49 -6.24
N GLY A 393 13.05 -16.37 -6.40
CA GLY A 393 12.48 -15.10 -6.82
C GLY A 393 11.63 -14.36 -5.79
N GLN A 394 11.62 -14.83 -4.53
CA GLN A 394 10.86 -14.24 -3.44
C GLN A 394 11.78 -13.61 -2.39
N PRO A 395 11.31 -12.62 -1.63
CA PRO A 395 12.05 -12.10 -0.49
C PRO A 395 12.20 -13.15 0.61
N LYS A 396 13.19 -12.96 1.47
CA LYS A 396 13.34 -13.72 2.70
C LYS A 396 12.19 -13.45 3.66
N ILE A 397 11.69 -14.50 4.30
CA ILE A 397 10.68 -14.40 5.36
C ILE A 397 11.10 -15.24 6.58
N SER A 398 10.80 -14.71 7.76
CA SER A 398 11.02 -15.43 9.03
C SER A 398 9.87 -16.40 9.31
N LEU A 399 10.19 -17.50 9.96
CA LEU A 399 9.23 -18.47 10.46
C LEU A 399 9.15 -18.42 11.99
N GLU A 400 7.95 -18.48 12.51
CA GLU A 400 7.65 -18.61 13.93
C GLU A 400 7.55 -20.09 14.28
N ALA A 401 8.33 -20.53 15.27
CA ALA A 401 8.22 -21.89 15.80
C ALA A 401 6.93 -22.04 16.62
N VAL A 402 6.08 -23.01 16.25
CA VAL A 402 4.85 -23.32 16.98
C VAL A 402 5.04 -24.57 17.83
N GLU A 403 5.79 -25.53 17.29
CA GLU A 403 6.26 -26.74 17.93
C GLU A 403 7.66 -27.07 17.41
N ARG A 404 8.30 -28.08 17.96
CA ARG A 404 9.70 -28.44 17.64
C ARG A 404 10.01 -28.51 16.14
N ASN A 405 9.08 -29.00 15.34
CA ASN A 405 9.25 -29.17 13.89
C ASN A 405 8.13 -28.50 13.08
N ILE A 406 7.28 -27.69 13.71
CA ILE A 406 6.19 -26.99 13.06
C ILE A 406 6.44 -25.48 13.16
N PHE A 407 6.50 -24.86 12.02
CA PHE A 407 6.75 -23.42 11.88
C PHE A 407 5.65 -22.77 11.05
N LYS A 408 5.37 -21.52 11.34
CA LYS A 408 4.38 -20.73 10.61
C LYS A 408 4.97 -19.41 10.11
N SER A 409 4.44 -18.96 8.99
CA SER A 409 4.62 -17.59 8.55
C SER A 409 3.26 -16.91 8.43
N ASN A 410 3.00 -15.95 9.30
CA ASN A 410 1.79 -15.14 9.25
C ASN A 410 1.81 -14.14 8.08
N ILE A 411 2.99 -13.82 7.52
CA ILE A 411 3.13 -12.93 6.36
C ILE A 411 2.47 -13.55 5.12
N VAL A 412 2.73 -14.85 4.88
CA VAL A 412 2.25 -15.57 3.69
C VAL A 412 1.16 -16.58 4.00
N GLY A 413 0.70 -16.69 5.24
CA GLY A 413 -0.34 -17.63 5.65
C GLY A 413 0.05 -19.08 5.41
N ALA A 414 1.29 -19.45 5.73
CA ALA A 414 1.84 -20.78 5.45
C ALA A 414 2.31 -21.48 6.72
N GLU A 415 2.16 -22.82 6.74
CA GLU A 415 2.68 -23.72 7.77
C GLU A 415 3.69 -24.68 7.16
N PHE A 416 4.82 -24.88 7.85
CA PHE A 416 5.93 -25.75 7.47
C PHE A 416 6.09 -26.84 8.53
N GLU A 417 5.76 -28.08 8.18
CA GLU A 417 5.94 -29.27 9.03
C GLU A 417 7.23 -29.99 8.60
N PHE A 418 8.34 -29.74 9.29
CA PHE A 418 9.62 -30.41 9.00
C PHE A 418 9.64 -31.84 9.49
N LYS A 419 10.32 -32.70 8.73
CA LYS A 419 10.59 -34.11 9.01
C LYS A 419 12.07 -34.37 8.84
N PRO A 420 12.89 -34.05 9.87
CA PRO A 420 14.36 -34.16 9.78
C PRO A 420 14.82 -35.59 9.43
N GLU A 421 14.13 -36.60 9.93
CA GLU A 421 14.39 -38.01 9.64
C GLU A 421 14.25 -38.38 8.16
N ASP A 422 13.37 -37.68 7.44
CA ASP A 422 13.12 -37.87 6.00
C ASP A 422 13.83 -36.84 5.13
N ASN A 423 14.62 -35.95 5.72
CA ASN A 423 15.20 -34.76 5.05
C ASN A 423 14.16 -34.03 4.20
N SER A 424 12.98 -33.73 4.76
CA SER A 424 11.87 -33.12 4.03
C SER A 424 11.04 -32.21 4.92
N PHE A 425 10.21 -31.39 4.29
CA PHE A 425 9.10 -30.72 4.97
C PHE A 425 7.84 -30.74 4.11
N ILE A 426 6.71 -30.49 4.76
CA ILE A 426 5.41 -30.29 4.12
C ILE A 426 5.02 -28.83 4.28
N LEU A 427 4.82 -28.16 3.16
CA LEU A 427 4.22 -26.82 3.08
C LEU A 427 2.71 -26.94 3.00
N ARG A 428 1.99 -26.27 3.89
CA ARG A 428 0.54 -26.10 3.84
C ARG A 428 0.23 -24.61 3.62
N GLN A 429 -0.45 -24.29 2.53
CA GLN A 429 -0.83 -22.93 2.20
C GLN A 429 -2.08 -22.93 1.32
N ASN A 430 -3.08 -22.06 1.62
CA ASN A 430 -4.32 -21.92 0.82
C ASN A 430 -5.02 -23.26 0.52
N GLY A 431 -5.02 -24.19 1.48
CA GLY A 431 -5.60 -25.54 1.32
C GLY A 431 -4.72 -26.53 0.54
N ALA A 432 -3.62 -26.08 -0.06
CA ALA A 432 -2.65 -26.97 -0.72
C ALA A 432 -1.71 -27.61 0.31
N LYS A 433 -1.23 -28.82 -0.05
CA LYS A 433 -0.24 -29.58 0.72
C LYS A 433 0.86 -30.05 -0.23
N ILE A 434 2.07 -29.50 -0.09
CA ILE A 434 3.18 -29.74 -1.01
C ILE A 434 4.38 -30.26 -0.22
N LYS A 435 4.95 -31.40 -0.68
CA LYS A 435 6.18 -31.97 -0.08
C LYS A 435 7.41 -31.38 -0.77
N PHE A 436 8.36 -30.92 0.04
CA PHE A 436 9.70 -30.53 -0.35
C PHE A 436 10.72 -31.51 0.25
N VAL A 437 11.75 -31.79 -0.50
CA VAL A 437 12.83 -32.73 -0.11
C VAL A 437 14.15 -31.99 -0.20
N LYS A 438 15.01 -32.17 0.80
CA LYS A 438 16.33 -31.53 0.87
C LYS A 438 17.18 -32.01 -0.29
N ASN A 439 17.78 -31.07 -0.99
CA ASN A 439 18.75 -31.38 -2.06
C ASN A 439 20.05 -31.91 -1.42
N ASN A 440 20.68 -32.88 -2.05
CA ASN A 440 21.94 -33.43 -1.59
C ASN A 440 23.13 -32.48 -1.82
#